data_f4354381bfb661dd35fd0cf37b06c634
#
_entry.id   f4354381bfb661dd35fd0cf37b06c634
#
_cell.length_a   1.000
_cell.length_b   1.000
_cell.length_c   1.000
_cell.angle_alpha   90.00
_cell.angle_beta   90.00
_cell.angle_gamma   90.00
#
_symmetry.space_group_name_H-M   'P 1'
#
loop_
_entity.id
_entity.type
_entity.pdbx_description
1 polymer ?
#
loop_
_entity_poly.entity_id
_entity_poly.type
_entity_poly.pdbx_seq_one_letter_code
_entity_poly.pdbx_strand_id
1 'polypeptide(L)'
;MLRPETRNSTIRKERVHSLSLLSTQVSALCLSLALLGGCGYQFRVEGAGPTIGGAAAASSSTSPPPRLIVRTLENKSFEPNLESRFTNYLRHEFSSGSGAQVVPDSESADLELSGQILSVSVPSLSFTQTTTLESRTEVVVMVKVEETRTKRVVWAQTAKGASEFFVTSDLQFNRVLQNRALEQAGRFVAEDLASRFLLQLESGQLAKSSARPATDTDIK
;
A
#
# COMPACT_ATOMS: atom_id res chain seq x y z
N MET A 1 44.96 -59.97 50.10
CA MET A 1 44.29 -60.10 48.75
C MET A 1 43.12 -59.19 48.77
N LEU A 2 43.26 -57.94 48.20
CA LEU A 2 42.26 -56.94 48.15
C LEU A 2 41.83 -56.79 46.68
N ARG A 3 40.52 -56.81 46.41
CA ARG A 3 39.91 -56.80 45.11
C ARG A 3 39.55 -55.32 44.76
N PRO A 4 40.07 -54.70 43.70
CA PRO A 4 39.62 -53.38 43.25
C PRO A 4 38.91 -53.53 41.91
N GLU A 5 37.60 -53.76 41.90
CA GLU A 5 36.90 -53.88 40.60
C GLU A 5 35.46 -53.29 40.54
N THR A 6 35.08 -52.40 41.44
CA THR A 6 33.71 -51.84 41.41
C THR A 6 33.63 -50.36 41.11
N ARG A 7 34.74 -49.64 40.89
CA ARG A 7 34.72 -48.16 40.71
C ARG A 7 34.59 -47.72 39.28
N ASN A 8 34.84 -48.56 38.28
CA ASN A 8 34.85 -48.14 36.86
C ASN A 8 33.49 -48.25 36.16
N SER A 9 32.55 -49.02 36.71
CA SER A 9 31.24 -49.23 36.08
C SER A 9 30.26 -48.05 36.34
N THR A 10 30.39 -47.36 37.47
CA THR A 10 29.53 -46.27 37.86
C THR A 10 29.84 -44.99 37.05
N ILE A 11 31.11 -44.67 36.81
CA ILE A 11 31.56 -43.52 36.04
C ILE A 11 31.16 -43.64 34.56
N ARG A 12 31.11 -44.84 34.03
CA ARG A 12 30.73 -45.11 32.63
C ARG A 12 29.21 -44.89 32.41
N LYS A 13 28.37 -45.26 33.38
CA LYS A 13 26.92 -45.07 33.32
C LYS A 13 26.52 -43.58 33.39
N GLU A 14 27.16 -42.83 34.27
CA GLU A 14 26.85 -41.37 34.37
C GLU A 14 27.22 -40.59 33.11
N ARG A 15 28.33 -40.92 32.45
CA ARG A 15 28.71 -40.27 31.18
C ARG A 15 27.76 -40.59 30.03
N VAL A 16 27.20 -41.79 29.99
CA VAL A 16 26.24 -42.14 28.93
C VAL A 16 24.90 -41.43 29.14
N HIS A 17 24.45 -41.26 30.39
CA HIS A 17 23.22 -40.50 30.68
C HIS A 17 23.37 -39.02 30.43
N SER A 18 24.53 -38.41 30.71
CA SER A 18 24.77 -36.99 30.42
C SER A 18 24.85 -36.69 28.92
N LEU A 19 25.42 -37.60 28.13
CA LEU A 19 25.47 -37.48 26.67
C LEU A 19 24.11 -37.65 26.01
N SER A 20 23.24 -38.52 26.55
CA SER A 20 21.87 -38.68 26.02
C SER A 20 20.97 -37.48 26.34
N LEU A 21 21.14 -36.86 27.51
CA LEU A 21 20.42 -35.64 27.90
C LEU A 21 20.85 -34.41 27.07
N LEU A 22 22.14 -34.28 26.75
CA LEU A 22 22.63 -33.23 25.87
C LEU A 22 22.07 -33.36 24.43
N SER A 23 22.00 -34.60 23.91
CA SER A 23 21.49 -34.82 22.55
C SER A 23 20.01 -34.52 22.43
N THR A 24 19.19 -34.77 23.44
CA THR A 24 17.76 -34.44 23.45
C THR A 24 17.54 -32.94 23.58
N GLN A 25 18.36 -32.21 24.33
CA GLN A 25 18.27 -30.73 24.44
C GLN A 25 18.67 -30.05 23.13
N VAL A 26 19.73 -30.52 22.46
CA VAL A 26 20.14 -29.98 21.16
C VAL A 26 19.07 -30.23 20.09
N SER A 27 18.45 -31.42 20.06
CA SER A 27 17.34 -31.69 19.11
C SER A 27 16.11 -30.82 19.37
N ALA A 28 15.74 -30.58 20.64
CA ALA A 28 14.63 -29.69 20.99
C ALA A 28 14.91 -28.25 20.63
N LEU A 29 16.15 -27.77 20.77
CA LEU A 29 16.57 -26.44 20.40
C LEU A 29 16.55 -26.24 18.86
N CYS A 30 17.02 -27.21 18.09
CA CYS A 30 16.96 -27.19 16.63
C CYS A 30 15.51 -27.20 16.11
N LEU A 31 14.62 -27.97 16.75
CA LEU A 31 13.21 -28.01 16.37
C LEU A 31 12.48 -26.71 16.69
N SER A 32 12.82 -26.06 17.81
CA SER A 32 12.24 -24.73 18.15
C SER A 32 12.74 -23.60 17.22
N LEU A 33 14.00 -23.63 16.78
CA LEU A 33 14.52 -22.68 15.79
C LEU A 33 13.88 -22.87 14.40
N ALA A 34 13.54 -24.09 14.01
CA ALA A 34 12.86 -24.37 12.75
C ALA A 34 11.43 -23.85 12.70
N LEU A 35 10.75 -23.73 13.85
CA LEU A 35 9.39 -23.19 13.96
C LEU A 35 9.33 -21.65 13.95
N LEU A 36 10.43 -20.96 14.22
CA LEU A 36 10.54 -19.50 14.19
C LEU A 36 10.81 -18.93 12.79
N GLY A 37 11.16 -19.77 11.81
CA GLY A 37 11.43 -19.38 10.43
C GLY A 37 10.17 -19.07 9.58
N GLY A 38 8.97 -19.14 10.15
CA GLY A 38 7.70 -19.07 9.41
C GLY A 38 7.08 -17.68 9.21
N CYS A 39 7.70 -16.59 9.66
CA CYS A 39 7.22 -15.24 9.32
C CYS A 39 7.77 -14.84 7.94
N GLY A 40 7.01 -15.20 6.90
CA GLY A 40 7.32 -14.87 5.52
C GLY A 40 7.20 -13.38 5.25
N TYR A 41 8.14 -12.56 5.72
CA TYR A 41 8.35 -11.21 5.22
C TYR A 41 9.01 -11.31 3.85
N GLN A 42 8.24 -11.13 2.80
CA GLN A 42 8.79 -10.96 1.46
C GLN A 42 9.32 -9.53 1.32
N PHE A 43 10.63 -9.35 1.36
CA PHE A 43 11.26 -8.13 0.90
C PHE A 43 11.13 -8.04 -0.62
N ARG A 44 10.26 -7.14 -1.10
CA ARG A 44 10.24 -6.80 -2.52
C ARG A 44 11.34 -5.76 -2.75
N VAL A 45 12.47 -6.20 -3.28
CA VAL A 45 13.50 -5.28 -3.77
C VAL A 45 13.06 -4.83 -5.16
N GLU A 46 12.71 -3.56 -5.32
CA GLU A 46 12.51 -2.95 -6.63
C GLU A 46 13.86 -2.87 -7.35
N GLY A 47 14.04 -3.72 -8.35
CA GLY A 47 15.21 -3.77 -9.18
C GLY A 47 15.24 -5.09 -9.96
N ALA A 48 15.67 -5.04 -11.23
CA ALA A 48 15.80 -6.21 -12.09
C ALA A 48 16.93 -7.13 -11.62
N GLY A 49 16.72 -7.87 -10.53
CA GLY A 49 17.64 -8.86 -9.98
C GLY A 49 16.93 -10.12 -9.50
N PRO A 50 17.60 -11.30 -9.48
CA PRO A 50 17.01 -12.52 -9.01
C PRO A 50 16.68 -12.42 -7.52
N THR A 51 15.42 -12.59 -7.16
CA THR A 51 14.95 -12.64 -5.76
C THR A 51 15.46 -13.91 -5.10
N ILE A 52 16.22 -13.76 -4.01
CA ILE A 52 16.66 -14.89 -3.18
C ILE A 52 15.45 -15.36 -2.34
N GLY A 53 14.93 -16.54 -2.65
CA GLY A 53 14.01 -17.25 -1.76
C GLY A 53 12.53 -17.28 -2.15
N GLY A 54 12.20 -17.77 -3.29
CA GLY A 54 10.84 -18.16 -3.65
C GLY A 54 10.61 -18.01 -5.14
N ALA A 55 10.14 -19.07 -5.77
CA ALA A 55 9.53 -18.96 -7.07
C ALA A 55 8.29 -18.05 -6.91
N ALA A 56 8.49 -16.74 -7.05
CA ALA A 56 7.39 -15.87 -7.37
C ALA A 56 6.83 -16.45 -8.68
N ALA A 57 5.62 -16.99 -8.63
CA ALA A 57 4.84 -17.10 -9.82
C ALA A 57 4.72 -15.67 -10.35
N ALA A 58 5.70 -15.28 -11.17
CA ALA A 58 5.55 -14.17 -12.06
C ALA A 58 4.36 -14.56 -12.92
N SER A 59 3.20 -14.06 -12.58
CA SER A 59 2.16 -13.84 -13.57
C SER A 59 2.77 -12.82 -14.53
N SER A 60 3.60 -13.34 -15.42
CA SER A 60 4.07 -12.63 -16.59
C SER A 60 2.82 -12.41 -17.45
N SER A 61 2.12 -11.32 -17.19
CA SER A 61 1.31 -10.72 -18.22
C SER A 61 2.31 -10.38 -19.32
N THR A 62 2.28 -11.16 -20.39
CA THR A 62 3.16 -11.05 -21.57
C THR A 62 2.93 -9.72 -22.30
N SER A 63 2.08 -8.88 -21.78
CA SER A 63 1.66 -7.58 -22.29
C SER A 63 2.41 -6.48 -21.54
N PRO A 64 3.00 -5.50 -22.24
CA PRO A 64 3.64 -4.37 -21.59
C PRO A 64 2.61 -3.62 -20.71
N PRO A 65 3.05 -2.95 -19.63
CA PRO A 65 2.16 -2.18 -18.78
C PRO A 65 1.45 -1.10 -19.61
N PRO A 66 0.15 -0.85 -19.36
CA PRO A 66 -0.59 0.18 -20.09
C PRO A 66 -0.02 1.57 -19.80
N ARG A 67 0.05 2.39 -20.83
CA ARG A 67 0.51 3.78 -20.70
C ARG A 67 -0.63 4.67 -20.21
N LEU A 68 -0.40 5.39 -19.13
CA LEU A 68 -1.40 6.19 -18.42
C LEU A 68 -0.98 7.67 -18.38
N ILE A 69 -1.84 8.56 -18.85
CA ILE A 69 -1.74 10.01 -18.60
C ILE A 69 -2.56 10.35 -17.35
N VAL A 70 -1.97 11.14 -16.44
CA VAL A 70 -2.67 11.70 -15.28
C VAL A 70 -2.92 13.19 -15.50
N ARG A 71 -4.17 13.54 -15.78
CA ARG A 71 -4.61 14.92 -15.97
C ARG A 71 -4.65 15.68 -14.64
N THR A 72 -4.53 17.00 -14.74
CA THR A 72 -4.70 17.87 -13.57
C THR A 72 -6.11 17.69 -13.01
N LEU A 73 -6.20 17.47 -11.70
CA LEU A 73 -7.48 17.35 -11.00
C LEU A 73 -8.21 18.68 -10.99
N GLU A 74 -9.53 18.63 -11.05
CA GLU A 74 -10.41 19.75 -10.84
C GLU A 74 -10.67 19.94 -9.34
N ASN A 75 -10.61 21.15 -8.82
CA ASN A 75 -10.87 21.43 -7.42
C ASN A 75 -12.30 21.98 -7.24
N LYS A 76 -13.14 21.23 -6.57
CA LYS A 76 -14.50 21.62 -6.19
C LYS A 76 -14.61 21.99 -4.71
N SER A 77 -13.50 21.90 -3.96
CA SER A 77 -13.47 22.27 -2.55
C SER A 77 -13.26 23.78 -2.35
N PHE A 78 -13.43 24.23 -1.12
CA PHE A 78 -13.16 25.63 -0.74
C PHE A 78 -11.67 25.88 -0.44
N GLU A 79 -10.83 24.83 -0.31
CA GLU A 79 -9.41 25.00 -0.05
C GLU A 79 -8.66 25.27 -1.37
N PRO A 80 -7.95 26.39 -1.50
CA PRO A 80 -7.32 26.78 -2.76
C PRO A 80 -6.02 26.00 -3.06
N ASN A 81 -5.63 26.01 -4.34
CA ASN A 81 -4.31 25.53 -4.82
C ASN A 81 -4.03 24.04 -4.55
N LEU A 82 -5.07 23.19 -4.56
CA LEU A 82 -4.91 21.75 -4.36
C LEU A 82 -4.71 20.99 -5.67
N GLU A 83 -5.12 21.54 -6.80
CA GLU A 83 -5.13 20.90 -8.10
C GLU A 83 -3.76 20.29 -8.45
N SER A 84 -2.73 21.13 -8.46
CA SER A 84 -1.37 20.71 -8.81
C SER A 84 -0.76 19.79 -7.77
N ARG A 85 -1.00 20.07 -6.48
CA ARG A 85 -0.44 19.27 -5.37
C ARG A 85 -0.98 17.85 -5.39
N PHE A 86 -2.29 17.68 -5.47
CA PHE A 86 -2.95 16.38 -5.47
C PHE A 86 -2.69 15.61 -6.78
N THR A 87 -2.63 16.31 -7.91
CA THR A 87 -2.21 15.71 -9.18
C THR A 87 -0.80 15.15 -9.09
N ASN A 88 0.13 15.86 -8.45
CA ASN A 88 1.50 15.37 -8.27
C ASN A 88 1.56 14.16 -7.33
N TYR A 89 0.73 14.10 -6.27
CA TYR A 89 0.63 12.90 -5.43
C TYR A 89 0.12 11.71 -6.24
N LEU A 90 -0.94 11.88 -7.04
CA LEU A 90 -1.43 10.82 -7.93
C LEU A 90 -0.37 10.37 -8.93
N ARG A 91 0.32 11.31 -9.61
CA ARG A 91 1.40 10.95 -10.55
C ARG A 91 2.49 10.14 -9.87
N HIS A 92 2.89 10.54 -8.68
CA HIS A 92 3.91 9.83 -7.90
C HIS A 92 3.47 8.41 -7.55
N GLU A 93 2.31 8.25 -6.92
CA GLU A 93 1.83 6.95 -6.47
C GLU A 93 1.48 6.03 -7.65
N PHE A 94 0.87 6.57 -8.71
CA PHE A 94 0.58 5.78 -9.90
C PHE A 94 1.82 5.36 -10.67
N SER A 95 2.90 6.14 -10.64
CA SER A 95 4.16 5.74 -11.29
C SER A 95 4.89 4.63 -10.56
N SER A 96 4.72 4.51 -9.23
CA SER A 96 5.41 3.53 -8.41
C SER A 96 4.55 2.33 -8.00
N GLY A 97 3.22 2.49 -7.89
CA GLY A 97 2.35 1.51 -7.26
C GLY A 97 1.16 1.01 -8.08
N SER A 98 0.87 1.56 -9.26
CA SER A 98 -0.35 1.22 -10.01
C SER A 98 -0.20 0.08 -11.02
N GLY A 99 1.03 -0.35 -11.33
CA GLY A 99 1.29 -1.30 -12.40
C GLY A 99 1.13 -0.73 -13.83
N ALA A 100 0.85 0.58 -13.97
CA ALA A 100 0.79 1.29 -15.23
C ALA A 100 2.05 2.16 -15.43
N GLN A 101 2.41 2.41 -16.68
CA GLN A 101 3.48 3.34 -17.02
C GLN A 101 2.91 4.75 -17.15
N VAL A 102 3.16 5.61 -16.15
CA VAL A 102 2.75 7.03 -16.22
C VAL A 102 3.62 7.76 -17.25
N VAL A 103 2.97 8.40 -18.22
CA VAL A 103 3.63 9.14 -19.30
C VAL A 103 3.21 10.62 -19.29
N PRO A 104 4.07 11.53 -19.82
CA PRO A 104 3.74 12.94 -19.96
C PRO A 104 2.55 13.18 -20.92
N ASP A 105 1.89 14.30 -20.76
CA ASP A 105 0.74 14.71 -21.60
C ASP A 105 1.08 14.85 -23.10
N SER A 106 2.36 15.02 -23.43
CA SER A 106 2.86 15.12 -24.81
C SER A 106 3.00 13.77 -25.53
N GLU A 107 2.89 12.66 -24.80
CA GLU A 107 3.05 11.32 -25.36
C GLU A 107 1.69 10.64 -25.57
N SER A 108 1.68 9.64 -26.47
CA SER A 108 0.50 8.80 -26.67
C SER A 108 0.31 7.87 -25.46
N ALA A 109 -0.92 7.75 -24.99
CA ALA A 109 -1.29 6.88 -23.88
C ALA A 109 -2.52 6.03 -24.22
N ASP A 110 -2.59 4.85 -23.60
CA ASP A 110 -3.72 3.94 -23.73
C ASP A 110 -4.87 4.37 -22.84
N LEU A 111 -4.53 4.90 -21.68
CA LEU A 111 -5.45 5.29 -20.61
C LEU A 111 -5.25 6.74 -20.19
N GLU A 112 -6.33 7.40 -19.78
CA GLU A 112 -6.35 8.76 -19.29
C GLU A 112 -7.06 8.82 -17.94
N LEU A 113 -6.33 9.18 -16.88
CA LEU A 113 -6.89 9.42 -15.55
C LEU A 113 -7.25 10.89 -15.41
N SER A 114 -8.49 11.17 -15.06
CA SER A 114 -9.00 12.48 -14.67
C SER A 114 -9.80 12.39 -13.39
N GLY A 115 -10.04 13.51 -12.71
CA GLY A 115 -10.80 13.48 -11.46
C GLY A 115 -11.02 14.82 -10.84
N GLN A 116 -11.64 14.81 -9.67
CA GLN A 116 -12.06 16.00 -8.94
C GLN A 116 -11.79 15.84 -7.44
N ILE A 117 -11.30 16.90 -6.81
CA ILE A 117 -11.26 17.03 -5.35
C ILE A 117 -12.65 17.53 -4.95
N LEU A 118 -13.46 16.65 -4.36
CA LEU A 118 -14.87 16.94 -4.07
C LEU A 118 -15.03 17.81 -2.83
N SER A 119 -14.28 17.50 -1.77
CA SER A 119 -14.37 18.24 -0.51
C SER A 119 -13.09 18.14 0.30
N VAL A 120 -12.86 19.19 1.09
CA VAL A 120 -11.91 19.24 2.20
C VAL A 120 -12.69 19.73 3.43
N SER A 121 -12.57 19.01 4.53
CA SER A 121 -13.21 19.37 5.81
C SER A 121 -12.25 19.20 6.97
N VAL A 122 -12.49 19.95 8.06
CA VAL A 122 -11.64 19.93 9.26
C VAL A 122 -12.54 19.77 10.48
N PRO A 123 -13.11 18.58 10.71
CA PRO A 123 -13.90 18.32 11.90
C PRO A 123 -13.05 18.33 13.17
N SER A 124 -13.61 18.84 14.26
CA SER A 124 -13.03 18.71 15.60
C SER A 124 -13.28 17.30 16.15
N LEU A 125 -12.26 16.65 16.67
CA LEU A 125 -12.34 15.30 17.25
C LEU A 125 -12.51 15.35 18.77
N SER A 126 -11.76 16.25 19.43
CA SER A 126 -11.86 16.44 20.87
C SER A 126 -11.87 17.93 21.21
N PHE A 127 -12.63 18.28 22.25
CA PHE A 127 -12.77 19.67 22.69
C PHE A 127 -13.11 19.73 24.17
N THR A 128 -12.75 20.85 24.79
CA THR A 128 -13.29 21.27 26.11
C THR A 128 -14.55 22.13 25.87
N GLN A 129 -15.14 22.68 26.93
CA GLN A 129 -16.28 23.59 26.79
C GLN A 129 -16.00 24.81 25.90
N THR A 130 -14.74 25.21 25.74
CA THR A 130 -14.35 26.45 25.05
C THR A 130 -13.28 26.29 24.02
N THR A 131 -12.59 25.13 23.93
CA THR A 131 -11.39 24.97 23.07
C THR A 131 -11.38 23.62 22.39
N THR A 132 -11.14 23.60 21.09
CA THR A 132 -10.79 22.38 20.34
C THR A 132 -9.37 21.96 20.69
N LEU A 133 -9.17 20.68 21.00
CA LEU A 133 -7.88 20.11 21.37
C LEU A 133 -7.25 19.33 20.18
N GLU A 134 -8.11 18.70 19.39
CA GLU A 134 -7.70 17.86 18.28
C GLU A 134 -8.67 18.01 17.11
N SER A 135 -8.13 18.09 15.91
CA SER A 135 -8.88 18.15 14.66
C SER A 135 -8.32 17.16 13.66
N ARG A 136 -9.16 16.83 12.70
CA ARG A 136 -8.81 15.96 11.57
C ARG A 136 -9.02 16.71 10.27
N THR A 137 -8.06 16.66 9.35
CA THR A 137 -8.29 17.06 7.97
C THR A 137 -8.77 15.86 7.19
N GLU A 138 -9.91 15.97 6.53
CA GLU A 138 -10.49 14.94 5.67
C GLU A 138 -10.58 15.46 4.23
N VAL A 139 -10.19 14.61 3.28
CA VAL A 139 -10.23 14.92 1.84
C VAL A 139 -10.98 13.83 1.12
N VAL A 140 -11.85 14.20 0.20
CA VAL A 140 -12.56 13.28 -0.69
C VAL A 140 -12.20 13.60 -2.13
N VAL A 141 -11.70 12.60 -2.85
CA VAL A 141 -11.32 12.71 -4.26
C VAL A 141 -12.04 11.65 -5.06
N MET A 142 -12.60 12.02 -6.18
CA MET A 142 -13.16 11.11 -7.17
C MET A 142 -12.26 11.11 -8.40
N VAL A 143 -11.92 9.92 -8.89
CA VAL A 143 -11.17 9.75 -10.13
C VAL A 143 -11.88 8.79 -11.07
N LYS A 144 -11.64 8.96 -12.36
CA LYS A 144 -12.02 8.03 -13.42
C LYS A 144 -10.86 7.81 -14.37
N VAL A 145 -10.77 6.60 -14.90
CA VAL A 145 -9.84 6.23 -15.97
C VAL A 145 -10.64 5.88 -17.21
N GLU A 146 -10.30 6.53 -18.29
CA GLU A 146 -10.91 6.34 -19.61
C GLU A 146 -9.91 5.75 -20.58
N GLU A 147 -10.36 4.87 -21.45
CA GLU A 147 -9.59 4.43 -22.60
C GLU A 147 -9.46 5.60 -23.61
N THR A 148 -8.23 5.99 -23.95
CA THR A 148 -7.97 7.18 -24.77
C THR A 148 -8.65 7.11 -26.12
N ARG A 149 -8.68 5.93 -26.75
CA ARG A 149 -9.21 5.72 -28.10
C ARG A 149 -10.74 5.73 -28.16
N THR A 150 -11.41 5.08 -27.21
CA THR A 150 -12.90 4.93 -27.21
C THR A 150 -13.60 5.93 -26.32
N LYS A 151 -12.87 6.66 -25.47
CA LYS A 151 -13.37 7.57 -24.43
C LYS A 151 -14.31 6.89 -23.43
N ARG A 152 -14.26 5.58 -23.33
CA ARG A 152 -15.06 4.81 -22.41
C ARG A 152 -14.41 4.76 -21.04
N VAL A 153 -15.17 4.98 -19.99
CA VAL A 153 -14.74 4.82 -18.61
C VAL A 153 -14.53 3.33 -18.33
N VAL A 154 -13.30 2.95 -18.01
CA VAL A 154 -12.91 1.58 -17.67
C VAL A 154 -12.79 1.36 -16.17
N TRP A 155 -12.61 2.43 -15.41
CA TRP A 155 -12.53 2.40 -13.95
C TRP A 155 -12.92 3.77 -13.37
N ALA A 156 -13.64 3.77 -12.26
CA ALA A 156 -13.97 4.97 -11.51
C ALA A 156 -14.04 4.65 -10.02
N GLN A 157 -13.46 5.51 -9.18
CA GLN A 157 -13.43 5.32 -7.73
C GLN A 157 -13.49 6.67 -7.02
N THR A 158 -14.04 6.60 -5.80
CA THR A 158 -13.95 7.69 -4.83
C THR A 158 -13.12 7.20 -3.64
N ALA A 159 -12.15 7.98 -3.24
CA ALA A 159 -11.31 7.71 -2.08
C ALA A 159 -11.42 8.84 -1.06
N LYS A 160 -11.28 8.48 0.22
CA LYS A 160 -11.25 9.40 1.34
C LYS A 160 -9.93 9.20 2.09
N GLY A 161 -9.18 10.29 2.28
CA GLY A 161 -8.00 10.35 3.13
C GLY A 161 -8.24 11.23 4.33
N ALA A 162 -7.61 10.93 5.45
CA ALA A 162 -7.70 11.73 6.66
C ALA A 162 -6.37 11.73 7.40
N SER A 163 -6.08 12.84 8.07
CA SER A 163 -4.94 12.98 8.98
C SER A 163 -5.28 13.92 10.13
N GLU A 164 -4.82 13.59 11.31
CA GLU A 164 -5.14 14.30 12.54
C GLU A 164 -4.03 15.27 12.91
N PHE A 165 -4.38 16.31 13.68
CA PHE A 165 -3.43 17.26 14.24
C PHE A 165 -3.97 17.85 15.54
N PHE A 166 -3.06 18.16 16.46
CA PHE A 166 -3.40 18.84 17.70
C PHE A 166 -3.53 20.35 17.48
N VAL A 167 -4.52 20.95 18.10
CA VAL A 167 -4.77 22.39 18.07
C VAL A 167 -4.06 23.04 19.24
N THR A 168 -3.30 24.10 18.95
CA THR A 168 -2.56 24.88 19.94
C THR A 168 -3.16 26.29 20.09
N SER A 169 -2.69 27.07 21.07
CA SER A 169 -3.08 28.47 21.20
C SER A 169 -2.50 29.37 20.12
N ASP A 170 -1.48 28.92 19.38
CA ASP A 170 -0.85 29.66 18.27
C ASP A 170 -1.60 29.36 16.96
N LEU A 171 -2.34 30.35 16.48
CA LEU A 171 -3.13 30.24 15.24
C LEU A 171 -2.27 30.06 13.99
N GLN A 172 -1.06 30.65 13.93
CA GLN A 172 -0.17 30.49 12.80
C GLN A 172 0.40 29.07 12.74
N PHE A 173 0.78 28.55 13.89
CA PHE A 173 1.26 27.17 13.98
C PHE A 173 0.14 26.16 13.66
N ASN A 174 -1.10 26.40 14.08
CA ASN A 174 -2.24 25.56 13.71
C ASN A 174 -2.43 25.49 12.20
N ARG A 175 -2.21 26.59 11.48
CA ARG A 175 -2.28 26.59 10.00
C ARG A 175 -1.21 25.69 9.38
N VAL A 176 -0.01 25.67 9.94
CA VAL A 176 1.08 24.78 9.50
C VAL A 176 0.70 23.32 9.76
N LEU A 177 0.16 23.02 10.93
CA LEU A 177 -0.28 21.65 11.30
C LEU A 177 -1.42 21.18 10.40
N GLN A 178 -2.43 22.02 10.15
CA GLN A 178 -3.52 21.75 9.22
C GLN A 178 -3.01 21.45 7.81
N ASN A 179 -2.08 22.26 7.30
CA ASN A 179 -1.50 22.05 5.98
C ASN A 179 -0.73 20.72 5.89
N ARG A 180 0.02 20.35 6.92
CA ARG A 180 0.71 19.03 6.98
C ARG A 180 -0.31 17.88 7.00
N ALA A 181 -1.37 18.01 7.78
CA ALA A 181 -2.45 17.02 7.82
C ALA A 181 -3.14 16.90 6.45
N LEU A 182 -3.36 18.03 5.76
CA LEU A 182 -3.92 18.05 4.42
C LEU A 182 -3.01 17.35 3.39
N GLU A 183 -1.70 17.57 3.46
CA GLU A 183 -0.72 16.87 2.62
C GLU A 183 -0.74 15.37 2.86
N GLN A 184 -0.73 14.97 4.11
CA GLN A 184 -0.75 13.56 4.49
C GLN A 184 -2.04 12.87 4.04
N ALA A 185 -3.19 13.51 4.26
CA ALA A 185 -4.49 13.02 3.80
C ALA A 185 -4.51 12.85 2.26
N GLY A 186 -3.92 13.81 1.52
CA GLY A 186 -3.81 13.74 0.06
C GLY A 186 -2.92 12.58 -0.43
N ARG A 187 -1.81 12.31 0.25
CA ARG A 187 -0.95 11.16 -0.05
C ARG A 187 -1.68 9.83 0.19
N PHE A 188 -2.39 9.69 1.30
CA PHE A 188 -3.19 8.49 1.59
C PHE A 188 -4.27 8.24 0.52
N VAL A 189 -4.93 9.30 0.03
CA VAL A 189 -5.87 9.17 -1.09
C VAL A 189 -5.18 8.65 -2.34
N ALA A 190 -4.00 9.19 -2.68
CA ALA A 190 -3.28 8.78 -3.88
C ALA A 190 -2.79 7.33 -3.81
N GLU A 191 -2.26 6.92 -2.67
CA GLU A 191 -1.83 5.55 -2.37
C GLU A 191 -2.99 4.55 -2.45
N ASP A 192 -4.13 4.86 -1.82
CA ASP A 192 -5.34 4.02 -1.86
C ASP A 192 -5.85 3.85 -3.29
N LEU A 193 -5.92 4.94 -4.07
CA LEU A 193 -6.36 4.90 -5.47
C LEU A 193 -5.40 4.10 -6.35
N ALA A 194 -4.08 4.28 -6.20
CA ALA A 194 -3.08 3.53 -6.96
C ALA A 194 -3.14 2.03 -6.65
N SER A 195 -3.27 1.67 -5.38
CA SER A 195 -3.39 0.28 -4.95
C SER A 195 -4.66 -0.40 -5.48
N ARG A 196 -5.80 0.28 -5.44
CA ARG A 196 -7.06 -0.22 -6.01
C ARG A 196 -6.99 -0.36 -7.52
N PHE A 197 -6.31 0.56 -8.21
CA PHE A 197 -6.11 0.47 -9.64
C PHE A 197 -5.22 -0.72 -10.02
N LEU A 198 -4.14 -0.97 -9.27
CA LEU A 198 -3.28 -2.14 -9.45
C LEU A 198 -4.09 -3.45 -9.33
N LEU A 199 -4.91 -3.60 -8.30
CA LEU A 199 -5.77 -4.77 -8.12
C LEU A 199 -6.74 -4.95 -9.29
N GLN A 200 -7.30 -3.86 -9.82
CA GLN A 200 -8.17 -3.89 -10.98
C GLN A 200 -7.44 -4.34 -12.24
N LEU A 201 -6.20 -3.86 -12.43
CA LEU A 201 -5.34 -4.22 -13.55
C LEU A 201 -4.97 -5.71 -13.49
N GLU A 202 -4.50 -6.19 -12.33
CA GLU A 202 -4.11 -7.59 -12.10
C GLU A 202 -5.28 -8.57 -12.25
N SER A 203 -6.49 -8.17 -11.85
CA SER A 203 -7.69 -9.00 -12.01
C SER A 203 -8.16 -9.14 -13.47
N GLY A 204 -7.56 -8.40 -14.40
CA GLY A 204 -7.94 -8.37 -15.82
C GLY A 204 -9.33 -7.76 -16.07
N GLN A 205 -9.93 -7.10 -15.10
CA GLN A 205 -11.26 -6.51 -15.23
C GLN A 205 -11.27 -5.26 -16.12
N LEU A 206 -10.15 -4.54 -16.21
CA LEU A 206 -10.00 -3.43 -17.16
C LEU A 206 -10.17 -3.92 -18.61
N ALA A 207 -9.57 -5.06 -18.97
CA ALA A 207 -9.71 -5.66 -20.29
C ALA A 207 -11.16 -6.15 -20.56
N LYS A 208 -11.84 -6.71 -19.56
CA LYS A 208 -13.26 -7.13 -19.67
C LYS A 208 -14.21 -5.94 -19.79
N SER A 209 -13.96 -4.87 -19.06
CA SER A 209 -14.71 -3.62 -19.19
C SER A 209 -14.51 -3.02 -20.58
N SER A 210 -13.34 -3.13 -21.18
CA SER A 210 -13.09 -2.66 -22.53
C SER A 210 -13.74 -3.52 -23.62
N ALA A 211 -14.05 -4.77 -23.36
CA ALA A 211 -14.70 -5.70 -24.31
C ALA A 211 -16.24 -5.64 -24.31
N ARG A 212 -16.89 -4.97 -23.35
CA ARG A 212 -18.36 -4.92 -23.27
C ARG A 212 -18.90 -3.80 -24.16
N PRO A 213 -19.63 -4.08 -25.25
CA PRO A 213 -20.28 -3.04 -26.05
C PRO A 213 -21.29 -2.28 -25.18
N ALA A 214 -21.39 -0.96 -25.40
CA ALA A 214 -22.44 -0.16 -24.79
C ALA A 214 -23.79 -0.74 -25.23
N THR A 215 -24.53 -1.34 -24.30
CA THR A 215 -25.91 -1.73 -24.52
C THR A 215 -26.70 -0.44 -24.58
N ASP A 216 -27.10 -0.07 -25.78
CA ASP A 216 -28.03 1.02 -26.05
C ASP A 216 -29.34 0.69 -25.30
N THR A 217 -29.54 1.35 -24.16
CA THR A 217 -30.80 1.24 -23.43
C THR A 217 -31.76 2.19 -24.12
N ASP A 218 -32.53 1.66 -25.07
CA ASP A 218 -33.70 2.30 -25.62
C ASP A 218 -34.55 2.92 -24.50
N ILE A 219 -34.52 4.22 -24.41
CA ILE A 219 -35.54 4.99 -23.70
C ILE A 219 -36.73 5.11 -24.62
N LYS A 220 -37.73 4.36 -24.27
CA LYS A 220 -39.06 4.47 -24.86
C LYS A 220 -39.97 5.21 -23.89
#